data_77a3d56df1fe35976888661dd4d8befd
#
_entry.id   77a3d56df1fe35976888661dd4d8befd
#
_cell.length_a   1.000
_cell.length_b   1.000
_cell.length_c   1.000
_cell.angle_alpha   90.00
_cell.angle_beta   90.00
_cell.angle_gamma   90.00
#
_symmetry.space_group_name_H-M   'P 1'
#
loop_
_entity.id
_entity.type
_entity.pdbx_description
1 polymer ?
#
loop_
_entity_poly.entity_id
_entity_poly.type
_entity_poly.pdbx_seq_one_letter_code
_entity_poly.pdbx_strand_id
1 'polypeptide(L)'
;MSAIIISKGTELLRIPQDKLVYISSEGNYSNVITVDNRKRLVTYQLGQIEDMIGDQLGDTGSNFLRLGRSLIINTDYIYVIDIAKQQLILSDCCGCYHELSASREVLIKLKAYIESLRDYYNEQK
;
A
#
# COMPACT_ATOMS: atom_id res chain seq x y z
N MET A 1 -9.03 3.45 -16.75
CA MET A 1 -8.58 2.82 -15.50
C MET A 1 -7.08 3.04 -15.33
N SER A 2 -6.65 3.48 -14.16
CA SER A 2 -5.24 3.80 -13.92
C SER A 2 -4.44 2.54 -13.58
N ALA A 3 -3.19 2.54 -13.97
CA ALA A 3 -2.26 1.46 -13.67
C ALA A 3 -0.90 2.04 -13.32
N ILE A 4 -0.11 1.27 -12.58
CA ILE A 4 1.28 1.60 -12.27
C ILE A 4 2.15 0.72 -13.16
N ILE A 5 3.11 1.35 -13.83
CA ILE A 5 4.04 0.64 -14.70
C ILE A 5 5.42 0.67 -14.07
N ILE A 6 5.99 -0.51 -13.84
CA ILE A 6 7.36 -0.68 -13.35
C ILE A 6 8.12 -1.44 -14.42
N SER A 7 9.04 -0.75 -15.09
CA SER A 7 9.78 -1.30 -16.22
C SER A 7 11.27 -1.22 -15.97
N LYS A 8 11.98 -2.32 -16.19
CA LYS A 8 13.43 -2.35 -16.06
C LYS A 8 14.01 -3.47 -16.90
N GLY A 9 14.98 -3.14 -17.75
CA GLY A 9 15.63 -4.13 -18.61
C GLY A 9 14.64 -4.75 -19.58
N THR A 10 14.51 -6.07 -19.53
CA THR A 10 13.62 -6.83 -20.40
C THR A 10 12.24 -7.09 -19.77
N GLU A 11 12.01 -6.60 -18.56
CA GLU A 11 10.78 -6.88 -17.81
C GLU A 11 9.93 -5.63 -17.66
N LEU A 12 8.63 -5.78 -17.84
CA LEU A 12 7.65 -4.72 -17.56
C LEU A 12 6.51 -5.31 -16.75
N LEU A 13 6.21 -4.65 -15.62
CA LEU A 13 5.11 -5.00 -14.74
C LEU A 13 4.06 -3.89 -14.83
N ARG A 14 2.85 -4.25 -15.22
CA ARG A 14 1.74 -3.30 -15.28
C ARG A 14 0.67 -3.75 -14.29
N ILE A 15 0.43 -2.93 -13.28
CA ILE A 15 -0.48 -3.28 -12.18
C ILE A 15 -1.65 -2.32 -12.18
N PRO A 16 -2.88 -2.78 -12.41
CA PRO A 16 -4.05 -1.92 -12.19
C PRO A 16 -4.02 -1.38 -10.77
N GLN A 17 -4.32 -0.10 -10.62
CA GLN A 17 -4.21 0.60 -9.34
C GLN A 17 -5.00 -0.09 -8.24
N ASP A 18 -6.20 -0.56 -8.55
CA ASP A 18 -7.09 -1.22 -7.60
C ASP A 18 -6.68 -2.66 -7.25
N LYS A 19 -5.67 -3.20 -7.92
CA LYS A 19 -5.19 -4.57 -7.67
C LYS A 19 -3.89 -4.62 -6.86
N LEU A 20 -3.28 -3.48 -6.61
CA LEU A 20 -2.06 -3.38 -5.80
C LEU A 20 -2.44 -3.28 -4.33
N VAL A 21 -2.01 -4.23 -3.52
CA VAL A 21 -2.33 -4.27 -2.09
C VAL A 21 -1.26 -3.57 -1.26
N TYR A 22 -0.01 -3.99 -1.40
CA TYR A 22 1.09 -3.31 -0.71
C TYR A 22 2.43 -3.64 -1.36
N ILE A 23 3.44 -2.87 -0.98
CA ILE A 23 4.81 -3.07 -1.42
C ILE A 23 5.68 -3.06 -0.17
N SER A 24 6.57 -4.04 -0.04
CA SER A 24 7.50 -4.12 1.08
C SER A 24 8.93 -4.04 0.59
N SER A 25 9.79 -3.42 1.39
CA SER A 25 11.22 -3.36 1.07
C SER A 25 11.90 -4.69 1.39
N GLU A 26 12.89 -5.06 0.57
CA GLU A 26 13.74 -6.21 0.78
C GLU A 26 15.16 -5.84 0.34
N GLY A 27 15.92 -5.24 1.25
CA GLY A 27 17.24 -4.69 0.93
C GLY A 27 17.12 -3.58 -0.12
N ASN A 28 17.83 -3.75 -1.24
CA ASN A 28 17.77 -2.80 -2.35
C ASN A 28 16.62 -3.09 -3.32
N TYR A 29 15.81 -4.08 -3.03
CA TYR A 29 14.69 -4.52 -3.87
C TYR A 29 13.37 -4.27 -3.16
N SER A 30 12.29 -4.49 -3.87
CA SER A 30 10.95 -4.39 -3.29
C SER A 30 10.08 -5.55 -3.74
N ASN A 31 9.20 -5.99 -2.85
CA ASN A 31 8.20 -7.01 -3.17
C ASN A 31 6.87 -6.31 -3.41
N VAL A 32 6.28 -6.59 -4.56
CA VAL A 32 4.97 -6.06 -4.96
C VAL A 32 3.93 -7.15 -4.77
N ILE A 33 2.92 -6.88 -3.96
CA ILE A 33 1.88 -7.85 -3.62
C ILE A 33 0.55 -7.38 -4.21
N THR A 34 -0.09 -8.24 -4.99
CA THR A 34 -1.36 -7.98 -5.64
C THR A 34 -2.48 -8.82 -5.04
N VAL A 35 -3.73 -8.49 -5.40
CA VAL A 35 -4.93 -9.08 -4.77
C VAL A 35 -5.06 -10.58 -5.00
N ASP A 36 -4.36 -11.15 -5.98
CA ASP A 36 -4.28 -12.58 -6.20
C ASP A 36 -3.28 -13.29 -5.27
N ASN A 37 -2.77 -12.58 -4.27
CA ASN A 37 -1.77 -13.02 -3.29
C ASN A 37 -0.40 -13.32 -3.91
N ARG A 38 -0.15 -12.86 -5.12
CA ARG A 38 1.15 -13.04 -5.75
C ARG A 38 2.12 -11.99 -5.28
N LYS A 39 3.37 -12.41 -5.12
CA LYS A 39 4.48 -11.56 -4.72
C LYS A 39 5.49 -11.52 -5.87
N ARG A 40 5.82 -10.30 -6.31
CA ARG A 40 6.82 -10.10 -7.35
C ARG A 40 7.96 -9.23 -6.84
N LEU A 41 9.17 -9.74 -6.95
CA LEU A 41 10.36 -8.96 -6.60
C LEU A 41 10.71 -8.05 -7.76
N VAL A 42 10.89 -6.76 -7.48
CA VAL A 42 11.34 -5.78 -8.47
C VAL A 42 12.63 -5.14 -7.99
N THR A 43 13.52 -4.82 -8.94
CA THR A 43 14.87 -4.34 -8.63
C THR A 43 14.91 -2.82 -8.46
N TYR A 44 13.92 -2.29 -7.75
CA TYR A 44 13.85 -0.89 -7.36
C TYR A 44 13.69 -0.79 -5.85
N GLN A 45 14.28 0.23 -5.27
CA GLN A 45 14.09 0.53 -3.85
C GLN A 45 12.70 1.11 -3.63
N LEU A 46 12.20 0.99 -2.41
CA LEU A 46 10.84 1.44 -2.06
C LEU A 46 10.62 2.92 -2.38
N GLY A 47 11.60 3.77 -2.08
CA GLY A 47 11.51 5.20 -2.38
C GLY A 47 11.39 5.50 -3.87
N GLN A 48 12.06 4.70 -4.71
CA GLN A 48 11.95 4.84 -6.16
C GLN A 48 10.55 4.50 -6.65
N ILE A 49 9.95 3.45 -6.06
CA ILE A 49 8.58 3.06 -6.41
C ILE A 49 7.58 4.12 -5.92
N GLU A 50 7.81 4.69 -4.75
CA GLU A 50 6.98 5.79 -4.24
C GLU A 50 6.97 6.96 -5.22
N ASP A 51 8.14 7.31 -5.75
CA ASP A 51 8.27 8.37 -6.75
C ASP A 51 7.53 8.02 -8.05
N MET A 52 7.61 6.77 -8.48
CA MET A 52 6.89 6.29 -9.67
C MET A 52 5.39 6.41 -9.50
N ILE A 53 4.88 6.06 -8.33
CA ILE A 53 3.45 6.19 -8.03
C ILE A 53 3.04 7.66 -8.10
N GLY A 54 3.81 8.55 -7.49
CA GLY A 54 3.54 9.98 -7.52
C GLY A 54 3.54 10.54 -8.94
N ASP A 55 4.57 10.18 -9.72
CA ASP A 55 4.72 10.68 -11.09
C ASP A 55 3.63 10.15 -12.03
N GLN A 56 3.25 8.89 -11.88
CA GLN A 56 2.29 8.26 -12.80
C GLN A 56 0.84 8.50 -12.43
N LEU A 57 0.52 8.55 -11.14
CA LEU A 57 -0.86 8.66 -10.68
C LEU A 57 -1.23 10.05 -10.18
N GLY A 58 -0.25 10.86 -9.73
CA GLY A 58 -0.54 12.15 -9.15
C GLY A 58 -1.52 12.03 -7.98
N ASP A 59 -2.51 12.91 -7.94
CA ASP A 59 -3.50 12.93 -6.87
C ASP A 59 -4.37 11.66 -6.83
N THR A 60 -4.52 10.95 -7.96
CA THR A 60 -5.29 9.71 -8.00
C THR A 60 -4.59 8.56 -7.27
N GLY A 61 -3.30 8.73 -6.93
CA GLY A 61 -2.53 7.76 -6.15
C GLY A 61 -2.54 8.04 -4.65
N SER A 62 -3.40 8.93 -4.17
CA SER A 62 -3.42 9.33 -2.76
C SER A 62 -3.81 8.19 -1.80
N ASN A 63 -4.38 7.10 -2.31
CA ASN A 63 -4.67 5.91 -1.53
C ASN A 63 -3.44 5.08 -1.21
N PHE A 64 -2.27 5.38 -1.81
CA PHE A 64 -1.02 4.70 -1.48
C PHE A 64 -0.26 5.53 -0.46
N LEU A 65 -0.03 4.97 0.71
CA LEU A 65 0.67 5.65 1.80
C LEU A 65 1.96 4.93 2.16
N ARG A 66 3.03 5.72 2.32
CA ARG A 66 4.29 5.21 2.83
C ARG A 66 4.20 5.06 4.35
N LEU A 67 4.46 3.86 4.85
CA LEU A 67 4.51 3.59 6.29
C LEU A 67 5.96 3.29 6.68
N GLY A 68 6.61 4.29 7.29
CA GLY A 68 8.00 4.16 7.69
C GLY A 68 8.92 3.91 6.52
N ARG A 69 9.92 3.05 6.72
CA ARG A 69 10.93 2.76 5.71
C ARG A 69 10.67 1.49 4.92
N SER A 70 9.70 0.70 5.34
CA SER A 70 9.56 -0.68 4.85
C SER A 70 8.32 -0.95 4.04
N LEU A 71 7.30 -0.10 4.08
CA LEU A 71 6.01 -0.40 3.47
C LEU A 71 5.43 0.78 2.70
N ILE A 72 4.78 0.46 1.58
CA ILE A 72 3.78 1.32 0.93
C ILE A 72 2.51 0.48 0.90
N ILE A 73 1.42 1.00 1.43
CA ILE A 73 0.15 0.27 1.48
C ILE A 73 -0.91 0.97 0.65
N ASN A 74 -1.85 0.17 0.15
CA ASN A 74 -3.08 0.69 -0.44
C ASN A 74 -4.09 0.79 0.69
N THR A 75 -4.49 2.00 1.06
CA THR A 75 -5.38 2.22 2.19
C THR A 75 -6.78 1.65 1.97
N ASP A 76 -7.16 1.40 0.71
CA ASP A 76 -8.44 0.78 0.39
C ASP A 76 -8.54 -0.66 0.89
N TYR A 77 -7.40 -1.29 1.20
CA TYR A 77 -7.36 -2.67 1.68
C TYR A 77 -7.17 -2.77 3.19
N ILE A 78 -7.11 -1.66 3.90
CA ILE A 78 -7.00 -1.71 5.36
C ILE A 78 -8.25 -2.38 5.93
N TYR A 79 -8.05 -3.48 6.64
CA TYR A 79 -9.10 -4.25 7.25
C TYR A 79 -9.07 -4.14 8.77
N VAL A 80 -7.90 -4.32 9.38
CA VAL A 80 -7.72 -4.22 10.83
C VAL A 80 -6.47 -3.41 11.13
N ILE A 81 -6.60 -2.49 12.07
CA ILE A 81 -5.46 -1.83 12.72
C ILE A 81 -5.56 -2.16 14.20
N ASP A 82 -4.58 -2.89 14.72
CA ASP A 82 -4.53 -3.25 16.14
C ASP A 82 -3.25 -2.70 16.74
N ILE A 83 -3.36 -1.59 17.46
CA ILE A 83 -2.21 -0.89 18.02
C ILE A 83 -1.55 -1.72 19.12
N ALA A 84 -2.36 -2.37 19.95
CA ALA A 84 -1.85 -3.18 21.06
C ALA A 84 -1.01 -4.35 20.57
N LYS A 85 -1.45 -4.99 19.49
CA LYS A 85 -0.73 -6.12 18.87
C LYS A 85 0.30 -5.67 17.85
N GLN A 86 0.38 -4.38 17.55
CA GLN A 86 1.24 -3.83 16.50
C GLN A 86 1.00 -4.54 15.16
N GLN A 87 -0.27 -4.70 14.82
CA GLN A 87 -0.69 -5.48 13.66
C GLN A 87 -1.52 -4.64 12.71
N LEU A 88 -1.23 -4.78 11.43
CA LEU A 88 -2.01 -4.20 10.33
C LEU A 88 -2.43 -5.35 9.43
N ILE A 89 -3.73 -5.49 9.22
CA ILE A 89 -4.24 -6.51 8.32
C ILE A 89 -4.81 -5.84 7.08
N LEU A 90 -4.33 -6.26 5.92
CA LEU A 90 -4.84 -5.82 4.63
C LEU A 90 -5.62 -6.97 4.00
N SER A 91 -6.83 -6.69 3.51
CA SER A 91 -7.69 -7.72 2.95
C SER A 91 -8.70 -7.09 1.99
N ASP A 92 -9.08 -7.83 0.96
CA ASP A 92 -10.20 -7.48 0.08
C ASP A 92 -11.49 -8.18 0.51
N CYS A 93 -11.44 -8.93 1.63
CA CYS A 93 -12.56 -9.74 2.15
C CYS A 93 -13.06 -10.78 1.14
N CYS A 94 -12.22 -11.18 0.19
CA CYS A 94 -12.59 -12.13 -0.85
C CYS A 94 -11.59 -13.28 -0.96
N GLY A 95 -10.30 -13.00 -0.97
CA GLY A 95 -9.26 -14.03 -1.05
C GLY A 95 -7.89 -13.52 -0.68
N CYS A 96 -7.75 -12.21 -0.60
CA CYS A 96 -6.52 -11.54 -0.23
C CYS A 96 -6.53 -11.26 1.28
N TYR A 97 -5.50 -11.71 1.98
CA TYR A 97 -5.39 -11.50 3.43
C TYR A 97 -3.92 -11.49 3.82
N HIS A 98 -3.45 -10.38 4.38
CA HIS A 98 -2.04 -10.22 4.77
C HIS A 98 -1.95 -9.57 6.14
N GLU A 99 -1.23 -10.24 7.04
CA GLU A 99 -0.94 -9.70 8.37
C GLU A 99 0.45 -9.08 8.34
N LEU A 100 0.53 -7.78 8.62
CA LEU A 100 1.77 -7.04 8.63
C LEU A 100 2.05 -6.49 10.02
N SER A 101 3.33 -6.32 10.34
CA SER A 101 3.75 -5.69 11.58
C SER A 101 4.14 -4.23 11.31
N ALA A 102 3.77 -3.33 12.21
CA ALA A 102 4.16 -1.93 12.13
C ALA A 102 4.31 -1.37 13.54
N SER A 103 5.07 -0.29 13.68
CA SER A 103 5.29 0.33 14.98
C SER A 103 3.99 0.96 15.52
N ARG A 104 3.92 1.06 16.85
CA ARG A 104 2.76 1.72 17.49
C ARG A 104 2.55 3.12 16.96
N GLU A 105 3.62 3.89 16.82
CA GLU A 105 3.54 5.28 16.35
C GLU A 105 2.93 5.38 14.96
N VAL A 106 3.36 4.52 14.05
CA VAL A 106 2.84 4.47 12.69
C VAL A 106 1.37 4.09 12.69
N LEU A 107 1.00 3.07 13.48
CA LEU A 107 -0.38 2.61 13.55
C LEU A 107 -1.31 3.63 14.19
N ILE A 108 -0.84 4.36 15.20
CA ILE A 108 -1.62 5.44 15.82
C ILE A 108 -1.97 6.51 14.78
N LYS A 109 -0.98 6.93 14.01
CA LYS A 109 -1.18 7.94 12.97
C LYS A 109 -2.11 7.44 11.86
N LEU A 110 -1.93 6.19 11.45
CA LEU A 110 -2.74 5.59 10.41
C LEU A 110 -4.20 5.47 10.84
N LYS A 111 -4.42 5.00 12.08
CA LYS A 111 -5.77 4.89 12.63
C LYS A 111 -6.46 6.24 12.68
N ALA A 112 -5.77 7.27 13.16
CA ALA A 112 -6.31 8.62 13.22
C ALA A 112 -6.67 9.16 11.84
N TYR A 113 -5.82 8.89 10.84
CA TYR A 113 -6.09 9.30 9.47
C TYR A 113 -7.37 8.63 8.93
N ILE A 114 -7.52 7.33 9.13
CA ILE A 114 -8.70 6.60 8.65
C ILE A 114 -9.97 7.08 9.37
N GLU A 115 -9.89 7.32 10.67
CA GLU A 115 -11.01 7.86 11.44
C GLU A 115 -11.43 9.25 10.94
N SER A 116 -10.44 10.07 10.53
CA SER A 116 -10.73 11.39 9.99
C SER A 116 -11.48 11.32 8.65
N LEU A 117 -11.20 10.30 7.85
CA LEU A 117 -11.95 10.07 6.61
C LEU A 117 -13.40 9.71 6.89
N ARG A 118 -13.65 8.90 7.91
CA ARG A 118 -15.02 8.57 8.33
C ARG A 118 -15.78 9.82 8.71
N ASP A 119 -15.18 10.68 9.51
CA ASP A 119 -15.83 11.91 9.96
C ASP A 119 -16.12 12.84 8.78
N TYR A 120 -15.18 12.95 7.84
CA TYR A 120 -15.37 13.72 6.62
C TYR A 120 -16.56 13.20 5.81
N TYR A 121 -16.63 11.88 5.58
CA TYR A 121 -17.73 11.30 4.82
C TYR A 121 -19.07 11.49 5.53
N ASN A 122 -19.10 11.40 6.85
CA ASN A 122 -20.34 11.62 7.62
C ASN A 122 -20.85 13.06 7.49
N GLU A 123 -19.95 14.03 7.45
CA GLU A 123 -20.31 15.43 7.26
C GLU A 123 -20.85 15.73 5.86
N GLN A 124 -20.49 14.93 4.87
CA GLN A 124 -20.93 15.10 3.49
C GLN A 124 -22.33 14.55 3.22
N LYS A 125 -22.88 13.78 4.12
CA LYS A 125 -24.24 13.25 3.99
C LYS A 125 -25.31 14.32 4.34
#